data_573d1ee6385a14e3a877d054097fa305
#
_entry.id   573d1ee6385a14e3a877d054097fa305
#
_cell.length_a   1.000
_cell.length_b   1.000
_cell.length_c   1.000
_cell.angle_alpha   90.00
_cell.angle_beta   90.00
_cell.angle_gamma   90.00
#
_symmetry.space_group_name_H-M   'P 1'
#
loop_
_entity.id
_entity.type
_entity.pdbx_description
1 polymer ?
#
loop_
_entity_poly.entity_id
_entity_poly.type
_entity_poly.pdbx_seq_one_letter_code
_entity_poly.pdbx_strand_id
1 'polypeptide(L)'
;RNELEKNGMQDIVIMSYAAKYASSFYGPFRDAIKAQKLSQIKDKKTYQMNTANSDEAMHEIALDLQEGADMVIIKPGMPYLDVIYRAKKEFQIPTFAYQVSGEYSMLLSVAGEKRNQELILESIFSFKRAGADGILSYFTPFLLKNL
;
A
#
# COMPACT_ATOMS: atom_id res chain seq x y z
N ARG A 1 0.49 -16.11 -13.19
CA ARG A 1 1.76 -16.83 -13.25
C ARG A 1 1.78 -17.84 -14.39
N ASN A 2 0.90 -18.82 -14.37
CA ASN A 2 0.89 -19.92 -15.36
C ASN A 2 0.86 -19.45 -16.82
N GLU A 3 0.14 -18.37 -17.14
CA GLU A 3 0.08 -17.85 -18.50
C GLU A 3 1.39 -17.18 -18.94
N LEU A 4 2.05 -16.48 -18.03
CA LEU A 4 3.38 -15.93 -18.28
C LEU A 4 4.41 -17.02 -18.57
N GLU A 5 4.40 -18.07 -17.78
CA GLU A 5 5.32 -19.20 -17.94
C GLU A 5 5.10 -19.96 -19.25
N LYS A 6 3.84 -20.23 -19.64
CA LYS A 6 3.52 -20.83 -20.95
C LYS A 6 4.03 -20.01 -22.14
N ASN A 7 4.14 -18.69 -21.98
CA ASN A 7 4.63 -17.79 -23.01
C ASN A 7 6.15 -17.50 -22.88
N GLY A 8 6.89 -18.25 -22.07
CA GLY A 8 8.34 -18.07 -21.88
C GLY A 8 8.74 -16.84 -21.10
N MET A 9 7.82 -16.26 -20.31
CA MET A 9 8.01 -15.03 -19.54
C MET A 9 8.24 -15.33 -18.05
N GLN A 10 9.12 -16.27 -17.72
CA GLN A 10 9.38 -16.72 -16.35
C GLN A 10 10.00 -15.61 -15.45
N ASP A 11 10.75 -14.69 -16.06
CA ASP A 11 11.45 -13.60 -15.36
C ASP A 11 10.54 -12.42 -14.98
N ILE A 12 9.27 -12.44 -15.38
CA ILE A 12 8.30 -11.40 -15.01
C ILE A 12 7.92 -11.56 -13.54
N VAL A 13 8.23 -10.51 -12.76
CA VAL A 13 7.88 -10.42 -11.34
C VAL A 13 6.43 -9.95 -11.19
N ILE A 14 5.65 -10.67 -10.37
CA ILE A 14 4.26 -10.33 -10.05
C ILE A 14 4.23 -9.69 -8.66
N MET A 15 3.77 -8.42 -8.60
CA MET A 15 3.52 -7.72 -7.33
C MET A 15 2.01 -7.57 -7.14
N SER A 16 1.46 -8.28 -6.15
CA SER A 16 0.03 -8.23 -5.87
C SER A 16 -0.34 -7.14 -4.87
N TYR A 17 -1.49 -6.49 -5.10
CA TYR A 17 -2.18 -5.69 -4.08
C TYR A 17 -2.95 -6.59 -3.11
N ALA A 18 -2.26 -7.50 -2.44
CA ALA A 18 -2.82 -8.57 -1.64
C ALA A 18 -3.65 -8.08 -0.44
N ALA A 19 -3.25 -6.99 0.20
CA ALA A 19 -3.99 -6.39 1.31
C ALA A 19 -4.46 -4.98 0.98
N LYS A 20 -5.66 -4.86 0.39
CA LYS A 20 -6.25 -3.58 -0.01
C LYS A 20 -7.55 -3.30 0.72
N TYR A 21 -7.50 -2.33 1.62
CA TYR A 21 -8.61 -1.95 2.49
C TYR A 21 -9.58 -0.94 1.87
N ALA A 22 -10.87 -1.01 2.22
CA ALA A 22 -11.90 -0.05 1.83
C ALA A 22 -11.76 1.26 2.65
N SER A 23 -10.64 1.95 2.48
CA SER A 23 -10.20 3.05 3.32
C SER A 23 -10.74 4.41 2.86
N SER A 24 -11.03 5.28 3.83
CA SER A 24 -11.34 6.69 3.60
C SER A 24 -10.11 7.52 3.23
N PHE A 25 -8.90 7.04 3.49
CA PHE A 25 -7.64 7.68 3.08
C PHE A 25 -7.44 7.77 1.56
N TYR A 26 -8.31 7.17 0.75
CA TYR A 26 -8.31 7.39 -0.71
C TYR A 26 -9.04 8.67 -1.15
N GLY A 27 -9.65 9.44 -0.22
CA GLY A 27 -10.47 10.61 -0.53
C GLY A 27 -9.82 11.58 -1.52
N PRO A 28 -8.66 12.19 -1.22
CA PRO A 28 -8.03 13.19 -2.08
C PRO A 28 -7.77 12.69 -3.52
N PHE A 29 -7.37 11.44 -3.68
CA PHE A 29 -7.19 10.84 -5.00
C PHE A 29 -8.52 10.65 -5.75
N ARG A 30 -9.57 10.17 -5.05
CA ARG A 30 -10.91 10.01 -5.66
C ARG A 30 -11.48 11.32 -6.14
N ASP A 31 -11.28 12.40 -5.37
CA ASP A 31 -11.72 13.74 -5.74
C ASP A 31 -10.96 14.26 -6.96
N ALA A 32 -9.64 14.06 -6.99
CA ALA A 32 -8.78 14.48 -8.11
C ALA A 32 -9.19 13.83 -9.44
N ILE A 33 -9.52 12.53 -9.44
CA ILE A 33 -9.92 11.80 -10.66
C ILE A 33 -11.42 11.83 -10.92
N LYS A 34 -12.20 12.54 -10.09
CA LYS A 34 -13.68 12.62 -10.18
C LYS A 34 -14.34 11.22 -10.26
N ALA A 35 -13.75 10.23 -9.60
CA ALA A 35 -14.16 8.83 -9.68
C ALA A 35 -15.61 8.58 -9.30
N GLN A 36 -16.19 9.43 -8.44
CA GLN A 36 -17.59 9.34 -8.03
C GLN A 36 -18.58 9.60 -9.16
N LYS A 37 -18.17 10.30 -10.22
CA LYS A 37 -19.04 10.58 -11.39
C LYS A 37 -18.99 9.46 -12.44
N LEU A 38 -18.00 8.59 -12.40
CA LEU A 38 -17.74 7.58 -13.44
C LEU A 38 -18.20 6.16 -13.06
N SER A 39 -18.47 5.87 -11.78
CA SER A 39 -18.90 4.55 -11.35
C SER A 39 -20.28 4.59 -10.68
N GLN A 40 -21.15 3.68 -11.07
CA GLN A 40 -22.44 3.42 -10.40
C GLN A 40 -22.23 2.79 -9.00
N ILE A 41 -21.02 2.36 -8.68
CA ILE A 41 -20.63 1.75 -7.40
C ILE A 41 -20.28 2.88 -6.42
N LYS A 42 -21.17 3.15 -5.47
CA LYS A 42 -21.05 4.23 -4.47
C LYS A 42 -19.84 4.04 -3.52
N ASP A 43 -19.48 2.81 -3.23
CA ASP A 43 -18.33 2.48 -2.41
C ASP A 43 -17.64 1.17 -2.90
N LYS A 44 -16.46 0.89 -2.37
CA LYS A 44 -15.66 -0.30 -2.74
C LYS A 44 -15.69 -1.38 -1.66
N LYS A 45 -16.58 -1.27 -0.68
CA LYS A 45 -16.69 -2.19 0.46
C LYS A 45 -17.13 -3.60 0.07
N THR A 46 -17.66 -3.75 -1.14
CA THR A 46 -18.10 -5.05 -1.68
C THR A 46 -16.95 -5.95 -2.10
N TYR A 47 -15.74 -5.40 -2.32
CA TYR A 47 -14.57 -6.15 -2.82
C TYR A 47 -13.23 -5.70 -2.23
N GLN A 48 -13.21 -4.69 -1.38
CA GLN A 48 -12.04 -4.28 -0.60
C GLN A 48 -12.27 -4.65 0.86
N MET A 49 -11.20 -5.03 1.55
CA MET A 49 -11.25 -5.54 2.92
C MET A 49 -11.81 -4.53 3.92
N ASN A 50 -12.46 -5.07 4.95
CA ASN A 50 -12.94 -4.29 6.07
C ASN A 50 -11.75 -3.72 6.88
N THR A 51 -11.78 -2.41 7.14
CA THR A 51 -10.73 -1.69 7.87
C THR A 51 -10.51 -2.17 9.32
N ALA A 52 -11.44 -2.90 9.89
CA ALA A 52 -11.35 -3.46 11.25
C ALA A 52 -10.87 -4.93 11.29
N ASN A 53 -10.54 -5.52 10.13
CA ASN A 53 -10.15 -6.92 10.05
C ASN A 53 -8.71 -7.05 9.51
N SER A 54 -7.80 -7.60 10.31
CA SER A 54 -6.41 -7.87 9.91
C SER A 54 -6.17 -9.33 9.53
N ASP A 55 -7.06 -10.26 9.91
CA ASP A 55 -6.87 -11.69 9.65
C ASP A 55 -7.19 -12.04 8.20
N GLU A 56 -8.20 -11.41 7.61
CA GLU A 56 -8.52 -11.49 6.19
C GLU A 56 -7.29 -11.15 5.32
N ALA A 57 -6.50 -10.13 5.72
CA ALA A 57 -5.30 -9.76 4.99
C ALA A 57 -4.26 -10.88 4.93
N MET A 58 -4.08 -11.63 6.02
CA MET A 58 -3.14 -12.78 6.03
C MET A 58 -3.64 -13.90 5.12
N HIS A 59 -4.95 -14.13 5.11
CA HIS A 59 -5.57 -15.13 4.23
C HIS A 59 -5.41 -14.77 2.74
N GLU A 60 -5.72 -13.53 2.38
CA GLU A 60 -5.58 -13.04 1.00
C GLU A 60 -4.12 -13.05 0.52
N ILE A 61 -3.18 -12.67 1.39
CA ILE A 61 -1.74 -12.75 1.08
C ILE A 61 -1.34 -14.21 0.80
N ALA A 62 -1.79 -15.15 1.63
CA ALA A 62 -1.49 -16.56 1.43
C ALA A 62 -2.02 -17.09 0.10
N LEU A 63 -3.24 -16.71 -0.29
CA LEU A 63 -3.83 -17.07 -1.58
C LEU A 63 -3.05 -16.49 -2.75
N ASP A 64 -2.72 -15.19 -2.71
CA ASP A 64 -1.95 -14.53 -3.77
C ASP A 64 -0.57 -15.18 -3.98
N LEU A 65 0.08 -15.59 -2.89
CA LEU A 65 1.35 -16.32 -2.97
C LEU A 65 1.19 -17.71 -3.60
N GLN A 66 0.13 -18.43 -3.25
CA GLN A 66 -0.19 -19.73 -3.88
C GLN A 66 -0.49 -19.59 -5.38
N GLU A 67 -1.07 -18.46 -5.79
CA GLU A 67 -1.34 -18.13 -7.19
C GLU A 67 -0.09 -17.63 -7.95
N GLY A 68 1.05 -17.46 -7.25
CA GLY A 68 2.35 -17.16 -7.82
C GLY A 68 2.73 -15.68 -7.81
N ALA A 69 2.25 -14.90 -6.83
CA ALA A 69 2.80 -13.60 -6.55
C ALA A 69 4.21 -13.72 -5.96
N ASP A 70 5.13 -12.87 -6.42
CA ASP A 70 6.53 -12.84 -5.95
C ASP A 70 6.71 -11.83 -4.81
N MET A 71 5.84 -10.83 -4.74
CA MET A 71 5.83 -9.79 -3.70
C MET A 71 4.43 -9.22 -3.52
N VAL A 72 4.20 -8.58 -2.38
CA VAL A 72 2.89 -8.04 -2.01
C VAL A 72 2.92 -6.57 -1.62
N ILE A 73 1.79 -5.89 -1.82
CA ILE A 73 1.58 -4.50 -1.39
C ILE A 73 0.44 -4.44 -0.39
N ILE A 74 0.68 -3.78 0.73
CA ILE A 74 -0.35 -3.38 1.71
C ILE A 74 -0.77 -1.93 1.42
N LYS A 75 -2.08 -1.71 1.28
CA LYS A 75 -2.64 -0.41 0.91
C LYS A 75 -3.96 -0.12 1.61
N PRO A 76 -4.10 1.02 2.32
CA PRO A 76 -3.07 2.04 2.66
C PRO A 76 -1.94 1.50 3.51
N GLY A 77 -0.95 2.33 3.80
CA GLY A 77 0.24 1.95 4.54
C GLY A 77 0.22 2.31 6.03
N MET A 78 0.26 3.61 6.41
CA MET A 78 0.42 4.04 7.80
C MET A 78 -0.65 3.49 8.77
N PRO A 79 -1.95 3.47 8.42
CA PRO A 79 -2.97 2.92 9.31
C PRO A 79 -2.89 1.38 9.49
N TYR A 80 -2.04 0.71 8.71
CA TYR A 80 -1.93 -0.75 8.63
C TYR A 80 -0.50 -1.25 8.82
N LEU A 81 0.29 -0.57 9.68
CA LEU A 81 1.66 -1.00 10.04
C LEU A 81 1.67 -2.37 10.71
N ASP A 82 0.63 -2.70 11.45
CA ASP A 82 0.40 -4.02 12.04
C ASP A 82 0.28 -5.12 10.98
N VAL A 83 -0.46 -4.83 9.91
CA VAL A 83 -0.62 -5.76 8.76
C VAL A 83 0.70 -5.94 8.01
N ILE A 84 1.46 -4.85 7.78
CA ILE A 84 2.80 -4.90 7.18
C ILE A 84 3.71 -5.77 8.02
N TYR A 85 3.73 -5.56 9.33
CA TYR A 85 4.56 -6.34 10.25
C TYR A 85 4.17 -7.83 10.25
N ARG A 86 2.86 -8.13 10.32
CA ARG A 86 2.35 -9.50 10.28
C ARG A 86 2.73 -10.19 8.97
N ALA A 87 2.47 -9.56 7.83
CA ALA A 87 2.80 -10.09 6.51
C ALA A 87 4.30 -10.42 6.40
N LYS A 88 5.16 -9.47 6.79
CA LYS A 88 6.61 -9.68 6.75
C LYS A 88 7.06 -10.79 7.70
N LYS A 89 6.50 -10.85 8.90
CA LYS A 89 6.84 -11.83 9.91
C LYS A 89 6.44 -13.25 9.51
N GLU A 90 5.23 -13.39 8.97
CA GLU A 90 4.63 -14.70 8.67
C GLU A 90 5.14 -15.28 7.37
N PHE A 91 5.19 -14.48 6.31
CA PHE A 91 5.51 -14.98 4.97
C PHE A 91 6.97 -14.78 4.54
N GLN A 92 7.71 -13.87 5.19
CA GLN A 92 9.12 -13.55 4.89
C GLN A 92 9.40 -13.18 3.42
N ILE A 93 8.40 -12.65 2.72
CA ILE A 93 8.45 -12.25 1.32
C ILE A 93 8.77 -10.76 1.19
N PRO A 94 9.13 -10.27 -0.01
CA PRO A 94 9.20 -8.85 -0.30
C PRO A 94 7.82 -8.19 -0.09
N THR A 95 7.75 -7.30 0.92
CA THR A 95 6.53 -6.66 1.37
C THR A 95 6.63 -5.16 1.17
N PHE A 96 5.71 -4.60 0.39
CA PHE A 96 5.67 -3.18 0.06
C PHE A 96 4.49 -2.49 0.76
N ALA A 97 4.69 -1.22 1.07
CA ALA A 97 3.64 -0.36 1.63
C ALA A 97 3.29 0.76 0.64
N TYR A 98 2.00 1.08 0.52
CA TYR A 98 1.57 2.23 -0.26
C TYR A 98 1.05 3.34 0.67
N GLN A 99 1.82 4.41 0.81
CA GLN A 99 1.41 5.64 1.47
C GLN A 99 0.49 6.42 0.51
N VAL A 100 -0.82 6.36 0.76
CA VAL A 100 -1.83 6.89 -0.16
C VAL A 100 -2.06 8.40 0.00
N SER A 101 -2.86 8.98 -0.89
CA SER A 101 -3.08 10.43 -0.97
C SER A 101 -3.60 11.07 0.31
N GLY A 102 -4.46 10.38 1.06
CA GLY A 102 -4.96 10.89 2.35
C GLY A 102 -3.88 10.92 3.43
N GLU A 103 -3.01 9.91 3.46
CA GLU A 103 -1.85 9.89 4.36
C GLU A 103 -0.88 11.02 4.01
N TYR A 104 -0.59 11.21 2.72
CA TYR A 104 0.23 12.31 2.23
C TYR A 104 -0.35 13.67 2.61
N SER A 105 -1.66 13.89 2.36
CA SER A 105 -2.33 15.16 2.69
C SER A 105 -2.34 15.44 4.19
N MET A 106 -2.57 14.42 5.01
CA MET A 106 -2.52 14.52 6.47
C MET A 106 -1.14 14.94 6.96
N LEU A 107 -0.08 14.30 6.46
CA LEU A 107 1.29 14.65 6.81
C LEU A 107 1.65 16.06 6.34
N LEU A 108 1.25 16.48 5.14
CA LEU A 108 1.47 17.83 4.64
C LEU A 108 0.80 18.89 5.52
N SER A 109 -0.42 18.62 6.01
CA SER A 109 -1.14 19.57 6.88
C SER A 109 -0.41 19.82 8.20
N VAL A 110 0.23 18.78 8.75
CA VAL A 110 1.03 18.86 9.98
C VAL A 110 2.44 19.43 9.72
N ALA A 111 3.08 19.00 8.62
CA ALA A 111 4.42 19.45 8.26
C ALA A 111 4.50 20.94 7.90
N GLY A 112 3.37 21.55 7.51
CA GLY A 112 3.27 22.95 7.15
C GLY A 112 3.99 23.30 5.83
N GLU A 113 4.03 24.61 5.52
CA GLU A 113 4.60 25.11 4.26
C GLU A 113 6.08 24.78 4.09
N LYS A 114 6.84 24.73 5.19
CA LYS A 114 8.28 24.41 5.18
C LYS A 114 8.55 22.90 5.01
N ARG A 115 7.51 22.08 4.94
CA ARG A 115 7.60 20.62 4.83
C ARG A 115 8.59 20.04 5.84
N ASN A 116 8.19 20.02 7.12
CA ASN A 116 9.02 19.47 8.19
C ASN A 116 9.59 18.10 7.77
N GLN A 117 10.88 18.09 7.43
CA GLN A 117 11.57 16.93 6.88
C GLN A 117 11.61 15.78 7.89
N GLU A 118 11.82 16.07 9.16
CA GLU A 118 11.89 15.06 10.21
C GLU A 118 10.58 14.30 10.34
N LEU A 119 9.45 15.01 10.31
CA LEU A 119 8.12 14.38 10.34
C LEU A 119 7.87 13.46 9.13
N ILE A 120 8.27 13.93 7.93
CA ILE A 120 8.13 13.13 6.71
C ILE A 120 9.02 11.89 6.80
N LEU A 121 10.28 12.03 7.21
CA LEU A 121 11.20 10.92 7.38
C LEU A 121 10.73 9.93 8.45
N GLU A 122 10.21 10.42 9.59
CA GLU A 122 9.67 9.55 10.64
C GLU A 122 8.51 8.68 10.11
N SER A 123 7.64 9.26 9.26
CA SER A 123 6.58 8.49 8.62
C SER A 123 7.12 7.36 7.74
N ILE A 124 8.19 7.61 6.99
CA ILE A 124 8.87 6.60 6.16
C ILE A 124 9.56 5.54 7.03
N PHE A 125 10.23 5.96 8.10
CA PHE A 125 10.87 5.03 9.04
C PHE A 125 9.86 4.14 9.76
N SER A 126 8.62 4.60 9.97
CA SER A 126 7.57 3.76 10.54
C SER A 126 7.25 2.54 9.67
N PHE A 127 7.20 2.70 8.35
CA PHE A 127 7.04 1.59 7.41
C PHE A 127 8.23 0.64 7.44
N LYS A 128 9.45 1.20 7.42
CA LYS A 128 10.67 0.38 7.49
C LYS A 128 10.73 -0.42 8.79
N ARG A 129 10.41 0.21 9.91
CA ARG A 129 10.33 -0.48 11.22
C ARG A 129 9.29 -1.58 11.24
N ALA A 130 8.16 -1.39 10.54
CA ALA A 130 7.15 -2.44 10.39
C ALA A 130 7.60 -3.58 9.47
N GLY A 131 8.73 -3.44 8.75
CA GLY A 131 9.31 -4.50 7.92
C GLY A 131 9.06 -4.33 6.43
N ALA A 132 8.59 -3.17 5.97
CA ALA A 132 8.46 -2.91 4.54
C ALA A 132 9.83 -2.88 3.85
N ASP A 133 9.96 -3.62 2.75
CA ASP A 133 11.15 -3.65 1.89
C ASP A 133 11.15 -2.47 0.92
N GLY A 134 9.98 -1.96 0.55
CA GLY A 134 9.83 -0.78 -0.30
C GLY A 134 8.57 0.00 0.03
N ILE A 135 8.58 1.29 -0.31
CA ILE A 135 7.48 2.21 0.01
C ILE A 135 7.15 3.04 -1.23
N LEU A 136 5.89 2.95 -1.67
CA LEU A 136 5.34 3.85 -2.68
C LEU A 136 4.78 5.08 -1.98
N SER A 137 5.31 6.26 -2.30
CA SER A 137 4.93 7.50 -1.63
C SER A 137 4.95 8.70 -2.57
N TYR A 138 4.01 9.63 -2.38
CA TYR A 138 4.03 10.95 -3.02
C TYR A 138 5.19 11.83 -2.52
N PHE A 139 5.83 11.48 -1.40
CA PHE A 139 7.03 12.15 -0.91
C PHE A 139 8.31 11.71 -1.62
N THR A 140 8.29 10.67 -2.44
CA THR A 140 9.51 10.15 -3.09
C THR A 140 10.36 11.24 -3.78
N PRO A 141 9.79 12.18 -4.60
CA PRO A 141 10.60 13.24 -5.20
C PRO A 141 11.22 14.22 -4.19
N PHE A 142 10.56 14.43 -3.06
CA PHE A 142 11.09 15.27 -1.96
C PHE A 142 12.22 14.54 -1.23
N LEU A 143 12.03 13.28 -0.90
CA LEU A 143 13.01 12.46 -0.19
C LEU A 143 14.31 12.30 -0.98
N LEU A 144 14.23 12.01 -2.28
CA LEU A 144 15.40 11.87 -3.14
C LEU A 144 16.25 13.13 -3.28
N LYS A 145 15.70 14.31 -2.96
CA LYS A 145 16.43 15.59 -2.98
C LYS A 145 17.05 15.95 -1.62
N ASN A 146 16.62 15.27 -0.54
CA ASN A 146 16.95 15.65 0.83
C ASN A 146 17.57 14.50 1.64
N LEU A 147 17.79 13.36 1.02
CA LEU A 147 18.60 12.24 1.51
C LEU A 147 19.98 12.28 0.86
#